data_6eca176f961ca121a61f0a5903352bf7
#
_entry.id   6eca176f961ca121a61f0a5903352bf7
#
_cell.length_a   1.000
_cell.length_b   1.000
_cell.length_c   1.000
_cell.angle_alpha   90.00
_cell.angle_beta   90.00
_cell.angle_gamma   90.00
#
_symmetry.space_group_name_H-M   'P 1'
#
loop_
_entity.id
_entity.type
_entity.pdbx_description
1 polymer ?
#
loop_
_entity_poly.entity_id
_entity_poly.type
_entity_poly.pdbx_seq_one_letter_code
_entity_poly.pdbx_strand_id
1 'polypeptide(L)'
;MRKTIAILFAAIGASALSGCLSTDDALLRTVPVGSGTSQAKPYDFTRCVKAAWTPIAGRVREYSPSSDTQAISVPSGSGMTSPSVVVVIAQASANGTGYTIYGDVAVATRYVAAAHTCD
;
A
#
# COMPACT_ATOMS: atom_id res chain seq x y z
N MET A 1 -52.25 -7.50 -30.25
CA MET A 1 -50.87 -7.18 -30.61
C MET A 1 -50.08 -7.03 -29.33
N ARG A 2 -49.24 -7.98 -29.07
CA ARG A 2 -48.39 -7.95 -27.89
C ARG A 2 -46.97 -7.62 -28.38
N LYS A 3 -46.50 -6.44 -28.02
CA LYS A 3 -45.09 -6.11 -28.23
C LYS A 3 -44.29 -6.68 -27.07
N THR A 4 -43.55 -7.71 -27.37
CA THR A 4 -42.58 -8.25 -26.41
C THR A 4 -41.39 -7.31 -26.39
N ILE A 5 -41.24 -6.54 -25.34
CA ILE A 5 -40.05 -5.75 -25.11
C ILE A 5 -39.02 -6.73 -24.53
N ALA A 6 -38.10 -7.13 -25.37
CA ALA A 6 -36.92 -7.83 -24.92
C ALA A 6 -36.02 -6.81 -24.20
N ILE A 7 -36.06 -6.83 -22.89
CA ILE A 7 -35.13 -6.09 -22.08
C ILE A 7 -33.82 -6.85 -22.14
N LEU A 8 -32.92 -6.37 -22.97
CA LEU A 8 -31.55 -6.83 -23.00
C LEU A 8 -30.87 -6.30 -21.73
N PHE A 9 -30.78 -7.12 -20.70
CA PHE A 9 -29.87 -6.84 -19.61
C PHE A 9 -28.45 -7.05 -20.10
N ALA A 10 -27.82 -5.96 -20.48
CA ALA A 10 -26.38 -5.96 -20.61
C ALA A 10 -25.81 -6.10 -19.18
N ALA A 11 -25.47 -7.30 -18.79
CA ALA A 11 -24.67 -7.54 -17.62
C ALA A 11 -23.29 -6.98 -17.90
N ILE A 12 -23.06 -5.74 -17.52
CA ILE A 12 -21.75 -5.16 -17.54
C ILE A 12 -20.98 -5.86 -16.41
N GLY A 13 -20.24 -6.87 -16.78
CA GLY A 13 -19.34 -7.54 -15.87
C GLY A 13 -18.26 -6.58 -15.41
N ALA A 14 -18.43 -5.98 -14.24
CA ALA A 14 -17.44 -5.13 -13.60
C ALA A 14 -16.23 -5.89 -13.04
N SER A 15 -16.04 -7.13 -13.46
CA SER A 15 -15.03 -8.04 -12.90
C SER A 15 -13.63 -7.89 -13.51
N ALA A 16 -13.46 -7.04 -14.52
CA ALA A 16 -12.21 -6.97 -15.27
C ALA A 16 -11.02 -6.36 -14.51
N LEU A 17 -11.26 -5.77 -13.33
CA LEU A 17 -10.22 -5.09 -12.56
C LEU A 17 -9.66 -5.91 -11.41
N SER A 18 -10.24 -7.06 -11.10
CA SER A 18 -9.80 -7.88 -9.97
C SER A 18 -8.38 -8.44 -10.13
N GLY A 19 -7.88 -8.61 -11.36
CA GLY A 19 -6.52 -9.07 -11.65
C GLY A 19 -5.43 -8.02 -11.43
N CYS A 20 -5.79 -6.75 -11.25
CA CYS A 20 -4.85 -5.64 -11.04
C CYS A 20 -4.69 -5.24 -9.58
N LEU A 21 -5.37 -5.91 -8.66
CA LEU A 21 -5.26 -5.62 -7.23
C LEU A 21 -3.90 -6.11 -6.74
N SER A 22 -3.16 -5.22 -6.07
CA SER A 22 -1.92 -5.61 -5.40
C SER A 22 -2.22 -6.54 -4.23
N THR A 23 -1.25 -7.34 -3.83
CA THR A 23 -1.36 -8.20 -2.64
C THR A 23 -1.59 -7.40 -1.35
N ASP A 24 -1.42 -6.09 -1.40
CA ASP A 24 -1.60 -5.19 -0.28
C ASP A 24 -3.01 -4.62 -0.17
N ASP A 25 -3.88 -4.85 -1.16
CA ASP A 25 -5.21 -4.24 -1.22
C ASP A 25 -6.05 -4.51 0.03
N ALA A 26 -6.05 -5.74 0.52
CA ALA A 26 -6.77 -6.10 1.74
C ALA A 26 -6.26 -5.34 2.96
N LEU A 27 -4.94 -5.15 3.07
CA LEU A 27 -4.30 -4.44 4.17
C LEU A 27 -4.62 -2.94 4.11
N LEU A 28 -4.65 -2.36 2.92
CA LEU A 28 -4.95 -0.94 2.70
C LEU A 28 -6.41 -0.58 3.03
N ARG A 29 -7.28 -1.56 3.21
CA ARG A 29 -8.67 -1.37 3.65
C ARG A 29 -8.84 -1.38 5.16
N THR A 30 -7.78 -1.68 5.89
CA THR A 30 -7.79 -1.67 7.36
C THR A 30 -7.57 -0.27 7.91
N VAL A 31 -7.75 -0.11 9.21
CA VAL A 31 -7.43 1.15 9.89
C VAL A 31 -5.91 1.31 9.95
N PRO A 32 -5.37 2.50 9.60
CA PRO A 32 -3.93 2.75 9.73
C PRO A 32 -3.41 2.54 11.15
N VAL A 33 -2.20 2.00 11.27
CA VAL A 33 -1.52 1.82 12.57
C VAL A 33 -0.51 2.92 12.85
N GLY A 34 -0.20 3.75 11.88
CA GLY A 34 0.68 4.89 12.05
C GLY A 34 0.59 5.84 10.85
N SER A 35 1.02 7.06 11.07
CA SER A 35 1.10 8.08 10.02
C SER A 35 2.09 9.16 10.43
N GLY A 36 2.49 9.98 9.49
CA GLY A 36 3.37 11.10 9.74
C GLY A 36 3.67 11.90 8.49
N THR A 37 4.59 12.83 8.64
CA THR A 37 5.07 13.68 7.56
C THR A 37 6.58 13.72 7.57
N SER A 38 7.17 13.89 6.40
CA SER A 38 8.60 14.07 6.22
C SER A 38 8.83 15.25 5.27
N GLN A 39 9.92 15.97 5.46
CA GLN A 39 10.34 17.03 4.54
C GLN A 39 10.97 16.47 3.25
N ALA A 40 11.39 15.21 3.26
CA ALA A 40 11.92 14.52 2.10
C ALA A 40 10.84 14.27 1.04
N LYS A 41 11.25 14.17 -0.22
CA LYS A 41 10.36 13.74 -1.29
C LYS A 41 9.96 12.27 -1.10
N PRO A 42 8.82 11.82 -1.66
CA PRO A 42 8.35 10.43 -1.47
C PRO A 42 9.41 9.37 -1.77
N TYR A 43 10.15 9.52 -2.84
CA TYR A 43 11.22 8.57 -3.19
C TYR A 43 12.33 8.53 -2.14
N ASP A 44 12.79 9.68 -1.68
CA ASP A 44 13.85 9.76 -0.67
C ASP A 44 13.37 9.26 0.68
N PHE A 45 12.13 9.57 1.04
CA PHE A 45 11.49 9.06 2.25
C PHE A 45 11.41 7.52 2.22
N THR A 46 10.93 6.94 1.13
CA THR A 46 10.81 5.48 1.04
C THR A 46 12.16 4.78 1.01
N ARG A 47 13.19 5.39 0.45
CA ARG A 47 14.56 4.86 0.56
C ARG A 47 15.03 4.80 2.01
N CYS A 48 14.72 5.83 2.79
CA CYS A 48 15.03 5.84 4.23
C CYS A 48 14.27 4.72 4.95
N VAL A 49 12.96 4.58 4.70
CA VAL A 49 12.14 3.53 5.28
C VAL A 49 12.65 2.14 4.90
N LYS A 50 13.02 1.95 3.64
CA LYS A 50 13.61 0.69 3.18
C LYS A 50 14.86 0.34 3.98
N ALA A 51 15.75 1.30 4.15
CA ALA A 51 16.97 1.11 4.94
C ALA A 51 16.66 0.80 6.41
N ALA A 52 15.63 1.42 6.98
CA ALA A 52 15.21 1.19 8.37
C ALA A 52 14.50 -0.15 8.56
N TRP A 53 13.73 -0.60 7.57
CA TRP A 53 12.92 -1.82 7.67
C TRP A 53 13.66 -3.09 7.27
N THR A 54 14.66 -3.00 6.41
CA THR A 54 15.42 -4.17 5.94
C THR A 54 16.08 -4.95 7.08
N PRO A 55 16.70 -4.32 8.09
CA PRO A 55 17.26 -5.07 9.23
C PRO A 55 16.22 -5.82 10.04
N ILE A 56 14.96 -5.35 10.05
CA ILE A 56 13.87 -5.99 10.79
C ILE A 56 13.26 -7.14 9.98
N ALA A 57 12.98 -6.87 8.71
CA ALA A 57 12.25 -7.78 7.83
C ALA A 57 13.14 -8.75 7.05
N GLY A 58 14.41 -8.37 6.83
CA GLY A 58 15.32 -9.04 5.92
C GLY A 58 15.04 -8.72 4.45
N ARG A 59 13.80 -8.47 4.08
CA ARG A 59 13.40 -8.22 2.71
C ARG A 59 12.15 -7.34 2.68
N VAL A 60 12.17 -6.34 1.77
CA VAL A 60 11.02 -5.46 1.53
C VAL A 60 10.75 -5.36 0.04
N ARG A 61 9.52 -5.00 -0.32
CA ARG A 61 9.12 -4.73 -1.70
C ARG A 61 8.88 -3.25 -1.87
N GLU A 62 9.28 -2.71 -3.03
CA GLU A 62 9.04 -1.33 -3.43
C GLU A 62 8.12 -1.31 -4.64
N TYR A 63 7.16 -0.39 -4.66
CA TYR A 63 6.34 -0.15 -5.85
C TYR A 63 5.77 1.26 -5.83
N SER A 64 5.29 1.71 -6.99
CA SER A 64 4.68 3.02 -7.16
C SER A 64 3.22 2.85 -7.55
N PRO A 65 2.26 3.01 -6.62
CA PRO A 65 0.83 2.95 -6.96
C PRO A 65 0.40 4.01 -7.97
N SER A 66 1.04 5.18 -7.94
CA SER A 66 0.84 6.26 -8.90
C SER A 66 2.11 7.09 -9.07
N SER A 67 2.10 8.09 -9.94
CA SER A 67 3.28 8.92 -10.25
C SER A 67 3.80 9.72 -9.06
N ASP A 68 2.95 10.05 -8.10
CA ASP A 68 3.28 10.86 -6.91
C ASP A 68 3.25 10.04 -5.60
N THR A 69 3.07 8.74 -5.71
CA THR A 69 2.91 7.84 -4.56
C THR A 69 3.93 6.72 -4.65
N GLN A 70 4.63 6.48 -3.55
CA GLN A 70 5.59 5.37 -3.39
C GLN A 70 5.11 4.47 -2.26
N ALA A 71 5.40 3.19 -2.35
CA ALA A 71 5.05 2.23 -1.34
C ALA A 71 6.20 1.29 -1.01
N ILE A 72 6.29 0.93 0.26
CA ILE A 72 7.17 -0.14 0.75
C ILE A 72 6.30 -1.14 1.48
N SER A 73 6.45 -2.40 1.17
CA SER A 73 5.73 -3.48 1.84
C SER A 73 6.67 -4.54 2.38
N VAL A 74 6.26 -5.16 3.47
CA VAL A 74 6.96 -6.28 4.10
C VAL A 74 6.17 -7.54 3.81
N PRO A 75 6.71 -8.47 3.00
CA PRO A 75 6.02 -9.72 2.72
C PRO A 75 6.00 -10.65 3.94
N SER A 76 4.93 -11.41 4.08
CA SER A 76 4.81 -12.43 5.14
C SER A 76 5.62 -13.68 4.86
N GLY A 77 6.07 -13.88 3.63
CA GLY A 77 6.82 -15.03 3.19
C GLY A 77 7.71 -14.74 2.00
N SER A 78 8.36 -15.75 1.46
CA SER A 78 9.33 -15.62 0.37
C SER A 78 8.73 -15.60 -1.04
N GLY A 79 7.44 -15.92 -1.20
CA GLY A 79 6.76 -15.93 -2.49
C GLY A 79 6.48 -14.53 -3.02
N MET A 80 6.45 -14.37 -4.36
CA MET A 80 6.13 -13.09 -4.99
C MET A 80 4.69 -12.63 -4.73
N THR A 81 3.81 -13.57 -4.43
CA THR A 81 2.38 -13.33 -4.17
C THR A 81 2.04 -13.39 -2.68
N SER A 82 3.06 -13.49 -1.80
CA SER A 82 2.83 -13.48 -0.36
C SER A 82 2.14 -12.19 0.07
N PRO A 83 1.10 -12.26 0.92
CA PRO A 83 0.48 -11.05 1.46
C PRO A 83 1.48 -10.27 2.30
N SER A 84 1.29 -8.97 2.37
CA SER A 84 2.10 -8.10 3.20
C SER A 84 1.61 -8.10 4.64
N VAL A 85 2.54 -7.98 5.58
CA VAL A 85 2.23 -7.81 7.01
C VAL A 85 2.25 -6.35 7.43
N VAL A 86 3.02 -5.52 6.74
CA VAL A 86 3.10 -4.07 6.95
C VAL A 86 3.31 -3.39 5.60
N VAL A 87 2.63 -2.27 5.40
CA VAL A 87 2.76 -1.42 4.20
C VAL A 87 2.81 0.03 4.63
N VAL A 88 3.74 0.80 4.06
CA VAL A 88 3.71 2.25 4.12
C VAL A 88 3.37 2.79 2.74
N ILE A 89 2.43 3.73 2.71
CA ILE A 89 2.08 4.51 1.52
C ILE A 89 2.56 5.94 1.74
N ALA A 90 3.47 6.39 0.91
CA ALA A 90 4.07 7.72 0.95
C ALA A 90 3.61 8.53 -0.26
N GLN A 91 2.99 9.67 0.00
CA GLN A 91 2.41 10.51 -1.03
C GLN A 91 3.00 11.91 -0.96
N ALA A 92 3.25 12.50 -2.14
CA ALA A 92 3.74 13.87 -2.23
C ALA A 92 2.74 14.85 -1.58
N SER A 93 3.26 15.76 -0.80
CA SER A 93 2.53 16.87 -0.20
C SER A 93 3.21 18.19 -0.52
N ALA A 94 2.58 19.31 -0.17
CA ALA A 94 3.11 20.66 -0.47
C ALA A 94 4.54 20.87 0.07
N ASN A 95 4.89 20.25 1.21
CA ASN A 95 6.16 20.47 1.91
C ASN A 95 7.00 19.19 2.07
N GLY A 96 6.76 18.19 1.24
CA GLY A 96 7.50 16.94 1.32
C GLY A 96 6.63 15.72 1.08
N THR A 97 6.48 14.89 2.11
CA THR A 97 5.75 13.62 2.04
C THR A 97 4.81 13.47 3.22
N GLY A 98 3.57 13.08 2.95
CA GLY A 98 2.67 12.52 3.94
C GLY A 98 2.68 10.99 3.81
N TYR A 99 2.71 10.27 4.91
CA TYR A 99 2.70 8.81 4.85
C TYR A 99 1.72 8.18 5.84
N THR A 100 1.25 7.00 5.47
CA THR A 100 0.33 6.20 6.27
C THR A 100 0.83 4.76 6.30
N ILE A 101 0.80 4.15 7.47
CA ILE A 101 1.27 2.78 7.67
C ILE A 101 0.09 1.90 8.04
N TYR A 102 0.02 0.74 7.38
CA TYR A 102 -1.01 -0.27 7.59
C TYR A 102 -0.34 -1.58 8.04
N GLY A 103 -1.00 -2.32 8.90
CA GLY A 103 -0.50 -3.60 9.36
C GLY A 103 -1.22 -4.09 10.61
N ASP A 104 -0.89 -5.30 11.03
CA ASP A 104 -1.32 -5.81 12.33
C ASP A 104 -0.56 -5.06 13.43
N VAL A 105 -1.30 -4.50 14.39
CA VAL A 105 -0.73 -3.69 15.49
C VAL A 105 0.39 -4.46 16.23
N ALA A 106 0.19 -5.75 16.46
CA ALA A 106 1.18 -6.57 17.17
C ALA A 106 2.52 -6.69 16.43
N VAL A 107 2.48 -6.67 15.09
CA VAL A 107 3.67 -6.79 14.24
C VAL A 107 4.21 -5.42 13.86
N ALA A 108 3.33 -4.46 13.61
CA ALA A 108 3.67 -3.19 12.98
C ALA A 108 4.39 -2.20 13.89
N THR A 109 4.31 -2.34 15.22
CA THR A 109 4.82 -1.34 16.18
C THR A 109 6.28 -0.96 15.92
N ARG A 110 7.16 -1.92 15.73
CA ARG A 110 8.58 -1.66 15.46
C ARG A 110 8.83 -1.07 14.09
N TYR A 111 7.98 -1.39 13.10
CA TYR A 111 8.06 -0.80 11.77
C TYR A 111 7.61 0.67 11.78
N VAL A 112 6.57 0.99 12.54
CA VAL A 112 6.12 2.37 12.74
C VAL A 112 7.21 3.19 13.41
N ALA A 113 7.81 2.70 14.49
CA ALA A 113 8.92 3.37 15.17
C ALA A 113 10.11 3.60 14.24
N ALA A 114 10.48 2.59 13.44
CA ALA A 114 11.56 2.70 12.48
C ALA A 114 11.26 3.73 11.38
N ALA A 115 10.03 3.77 10.86
CA ALA A 115 9.62 4.76 9.87
C ALA A 115 9.68 6.19 10.40
N HIS A 116 9.36 6.42 11.66
CA HIS A 116 9.46 7.75 12.27
C HIS A 116 10.88 8.28 12.35
N THR A 117 11.89 7.45 12.24
CA THR A 117 13.28 7.92 12.14
C THR A 117 13.56 8.62 10.81
N CYS A 118 12.65 8.51 9.84
CA CYS A 118 12.74 9.12 8.52
C CYS A 118 11.95 10.44 8.40
N ASP A 119 11.31 10.91 9.47
CA ASP A 119 10.52 12.14 9.49
C ASP A 119 11.34 13.41 9.21
#